data_a7fe574a849f698945e1ed4b69979861
#
_entry.id   a7fe574a849f698945e1ed4b69979861
#
_cell.length_a   1.000
_cell.length_b   1.000
_cell.length_c   1.000
_cell.angle_alpha   90.00
_cell.angle_beta   90.00
_cell.angle_gamma   90.00
#
_symmetry.space_group_name_H-M   'P 1'
#
loop_
_entity.id
_entity.type
_entity.pdbx_description
1 polymer ?
#
loop_
_entity_poly.entity_id
_entity_poly.type
_entity_poly.pdbx_seq_one_letter_code
_entity_poly.pdbx_strand_id
1 'polypeptide(L)'
;SLPFTFSCPSSHDALLDLLDEHRIEPSQIHTVVSRIRTLHAPNLAEENPVKLQRFLGALVDHVLYRAGQQDTKADDLRVINDLVLHIYELARAYPLRAAEHFVAKISLMQHNLMRGLALGALDPNARTWPRLSELAFLRMCVLLWPTSDKWHAVATPMHLLMAQYLAHARIRSLRDMASGLYLCSLVSSAQRESRRIVPEALNALFNIAAMLLSLHHGKSMHGRS
;
A
#
# COMPACT_ATOMS: atom_id res chain seq x y z
N SER A 1 29.85 -9.89 -8.24
CA SER A 1 29.75 -8.41 -8.37
C SER A 1 28.54 -8.08 -9.21
N LEU A 2 27.77 -7.08 -8.80
CA LEU A 2 26.59 -6.60 -9.56
C LEU A 2 27.03 -6.00 -10.92
N PRO A 3 26.31 -6.30 -12.04
CA PRO A 3 26.51 -5.62 -13.30
C PRO A 3 26.39 -4.10 -13.17
N PHE A 4 27.11 -3.35 -14.02
CA PHE A 4 26.98 -1.90 -14.05
C PHE A 4 25.75 -1.43 -14.81
N THR A 5 25.34 -2.19 -15.84
CA THR A 5 24.25 -1.84 -16.74
C THR A 5 23.10 -2.82 -16.59
N PHE A 6 21.87 -2.26 -16.48
CA PHE A 6 20.64 -3.03 -16.44
C PHE A 6 19.66 -2.47 -17.48
N SER A 7 18.87 -3.32 -18.11
CA SER A 7 17.72 -2.89 -18.89
C SER A 7 16.65 -2.27 -17.98
N CYS A 8 15.84 -1.35 -18.51
CA CYS A 8 14.74 -0.77 -17.75
C CYS A 8 13.51 -1.69 -17.87
N PRO A 9 13.07 -2.35 -16.77
CA PRO A 9 11.91 -3.24 -16.81
C PRO A 9 10.62 -2.47 -17.14
N SER A 10 9.83 -2.99 -18.05
CA SER A 10 8.56 -2.37 -18.45
C SER A 10 7.34 -2.89 -17.67
N SER A 11 7.50 -3.98 -16.92
CA SER A 11 6.48 -4.64 -16.11
C SER A 11 7.08 -5.23 -14.85
N HIS A 12 6.22 -5.66 -13.91
CA HIS A 12 6.67 -6.35 -12.70
C HIS A 12 7.33 -7.68 -13.01
N ASP A 13 6.79 -8.45 -13.96
CA ASP A 13 7.36 -9.74 -14.36
C ASP A 13 8.78 -9.55 -14.94
N ALA A 14 8.97 -8.54 -15.82
CA ALA A 14 10.28 -8.21 -16.34
C ALA A 14 11.27 -7.76 -15.24
N LEU A 15 10.78 -7.16 -14.16
CA LEU A 15 11.61 -6.82 -13.01
C LEU A 15 11.99 -8.08 -12.22
N LEU A 16 11.09 -9.02 -12.02
CA LEU A 16 11.36 -10.29 -11.36
C LEU A 16 12.38 -11.11 -12.16
N ASP A 17 12.18 -11.23 -13.48
CA ASP A 17 13.11 -11.93 -14.37
C ASP A 17 14.53 -11.35 -14.27
N LEU A 18 14.64 -10.00 -14.27
CA LEU A 18 15.93 -9.31 -14.12
C LEU A 18 16.60 -9.61 -12.76
N LEU A 19 15.81 -9.60 -11.68
CA LEU A 19 16.32 -9.88 -10.33
C LEU A 19 16.81 -11.33 -10.23
N ASP A 20 16.07 -12.27 -10.80
CA ASP A 20 16.38 -13.70 -10.77
C ASP A 20 17.58 -14.04 -11.68
N GLU A 21 17.63 -13.50 -12.91
CA GLU A 21 18.73 -13.70 -13.86
C GLU A 21 20.09 -13.30 -13.26
N HIS A 22 20.09 -12.18 -12.56
CA HIS A 22 21.30 -11.65 -11.93
C HIS A 22 21.50 -12.10 -10.48
N ARG A 23 20.62 -12.95 -9.93
CA ARG A 23 20.65 -13.44 -8.55
C ARG A 23 20.79 -12.30 -7.54
N ILE A 24 19.96 -11.28 -7.70
CA ILE A 24 20.00 -10.05 -6.88
C ILE A 24 19.43 -10.33 -5.49
N GLU A 25 20.26 -10.13 -4.48
CA GLU A 25 19.83 -10.22 -3.08
C GLU A 25 18.90 -9.05 -2.70
N PRO A 26 17.97 -9.24 -1.77
CA PRO A 26 17.05 -8.18 -1.31
C PRO A 26 17.77 -6.88 -0.95
N SER A 27 18.90 -6.95 -0.27
CA SER A 27 19.73 -5.80 0.12
C SER A 27 20.32 -5.00 -1.04
N GLN A 28 20.37 -5.60 -2.23
CA GLN A 28 20.96 -5.01 -3.44
C GLN A 28 19.93 -4.34 -4.35
N ILE A 29 18.63 -4.59 -4.14
CA ILE A 29 17.55 -4.10 -5.01
C ILE A 29 17.57 -2.57 -5.12
N HIS A 30 17.77 -1.86 -4.00
CA HIS A 30 17.91 -0.40 -4.00
C HIS A 30 19.02 0.07 -4.95
N THR A 31 20.19 -0.59 -4.92
CA THR A 31 21.32 -0.26 -5.79
C THR A 31 20.99 -0.51 -7.26
N VAL A 32 20.33 -1.63 -7.57
CA VAL A 32 19.89 -1.96 -8.94
C VAL A 32 18.93 -0.92 -9.46
N VAL A 33 17.89 -0.57 -8.69
CA VAL A 33 16.92 0.46 -9.05
C VAL A 33 17.57 1.83 -9.25
N SER A 34 18.53 2.19 -8.39
CA SER A 34 19.30 3.43 -8.54
C SER A 34 20.10 3.44 -9.85
N ARG A 35 20.77 2.35 -10.20
CA ARG A 35 21.51 2.21 -11.46
C ARG A 35 20.58 2.30 -12.68
N ILE A 36 19.46 1.60 -12.67
CA ILE A 36 18.45 1.67 -13.75
C ILE A 36 18.02 3.11 -13.98
N ARG A 37 17.68 3.83 -12.92
CA ARG A 37 17.24 5.24 -13.01
C ARG A 37 18.33 6.17 -13.56
N THR A 38 19.58 5.97 -13.15
CA THR A 38 20.72 6.76 -13.62
C THR A 38 21.03 6.50 -15.09
N LEU A 39 21.03 5.22 -15.49
CA LEU A 39 21.33 4.81 -16.87
C LEU A 39 20.23 5.24 -17.86
N HIS A 40 19.00 5.35 -17.40
CA HIS A 40 17.86 5.77 -18.21
C HIS A 40 17.40 7.20 -17.86
N ALA A 41 18.33 8.06 -17.45
CA ALA A 41 18.00 9.46 -17.18
C ALA A 41 17.40 10.12 -18.44
N PRO A 42 16.37 11.02 -18.26
CA PRO A 42 15.62 11.58 -19.39
C PRO A 42 16.44 12.31 -20.45
N ASN A 43 17.58 12.85 -20.04
CA ASN A 43 18.51 13.60 -20.92
C ASN A 43 19.43 12.70 -21.76
N LEU A 44 19.44 11.37 -21.54
CA LEU A 44 20.33 10.45 -22.26
C LEU A 44 19.70 9.87 -23.53
N ALA A 45 18.36 9.76 -23.59
CA ALA A 45 17.64 9.30 -24.79
C ALA A 45 16.17 9.73 -24.72
N GLU A 46 15.55 9.98 -25.89
CA GLU A 46 14.15 10.43 -26.00
C GLU A 46 13.13 9.41 -25.47
N GLU A 47 13.45 8.13 -25.52
CA GLU A 47 12.56 7.06 -25.04
C GLU A 47 12.60 6.82 -23.53
N ASN A 48 13.63 7.36 -22.84
CA ASN A 48 13.86 7.12 -21.42
C ASN A 48 12.71 7.60 -20.52
N PRO A 49 12.07 8.76 -20.77
CA PRO A 49 10.90 9.17 -19.99
C PRO A 49 9.77 8.14 -20.01
N VAL A 50 9.50 7.53 -21.17
CA VAL A 50 8.45 6.50 -21.31
C VAL A 50 8.86 5.22 -20.58
N LYS A 51 10.14 4.82 -20.67
CA LYS A 51 10.67 3.66 -19.94
C LYS A 51 10.54 3.86 -18.43
N LEU A 52 10.94 5.02 -17.91
CA LEU A 52 10.84 5.33 -16.47
C LEU A 52 9.40 5.41 -15.95
N GLN A 53 8.46 5.88 -16.77
CA GLN A 53 7.03 5.88 -16.44
C GLN A 53 6.47 4.45 -16.28
N ARG A 54 6.88 3.51 -17.15
CA ARG A 54 6.50 2.10 -17.04
C ARG A 54 7.19 1.45 -15.82
N PHE A 55 8.46 1.78 -15.61
CA PHE A 55 9.23 1.29 -14.49
C PHE A 55 8.65 1.72 -13.14
N LEU A 56 8.09 2.93 -13.02
CA LEU A 56 7.34 3.37 -11.85
C LEU A 56 6.23 2.38 -11.49
N GLY A 57 5.42 1.97 -12.49
CA GLY A 57 4.37 0.96 -12.28
C GLY A 57 4.94 -0.38 -11.79
N ALA A 58 6.02 -0.86 -12.43
CA ALA A 58 6.70 -2.10 -12.03
C ALA A 58 7.22 -2.05 -10.58
N LEU A 59 7.76 -0.91 -10.13
CA LEU A 59 8.22 -0.72 -8.75
C LEU A 59 7.05 -0.73 -7.75
N VAL A 60 5.95 -0.07 -8.07
CA VAL A 60 4.74 -0.09 -7.24
C VAL A 60 4.24 -1.53 -7.09
N ASP A 61 4.14 -2.26 -8.20
CA ASP A 61 3.69 -3.66 -8.19
C ASP A 61 4.66 -4.57 -7.42
N HIS A 62 5.97 -4.30 -7.48
CA HIS A 62 6.96 -5.04 -6.70
C HIS A 62 6.82 -4.80 -5.19
N VAL A 63 6.57 -3.57 -4.77
CA VAL A 63 6.27 -3.25 -3.36
C VAL A 63 5.03 -4.02 -2.88
N LEU A 64 3.96 -4.05 -3.69
CA LEU A 64 2.74 -4.79 -3.37
C LEU A 64 2.98 -6.31 -3.31
N TYR A 65 3.76 -6.84 -4.23
CA TYR A 65 4.17 -8.25 -4.23
C TYR A 65 4.92 -8.62 -2.95
N ARG A 66 5.96 -7.86 -2.59
CA ARG A 66 6.76 -8.09 -1.37
C ARG A 66 5.91 -7.99 -0.10
N ALA A 67 5.07 -6.96 0.00
CA ALA A 67 4.17 -6.77 1.14
C ALA A 67 3.07 -7.85 1.25
N GLY A 68 2.76 -8.52 0.15
CA GLY A 68 1.76 -9.59 0.09
C GLY A 68 2.27 -10.98 0.46
N GLN A 69 3.58 -11.18 0.64
CA GLN A 69 4.16 -12.46 1.01
C GLN A 69 3.73 -12.87 2.43
N GLN A 70 3.49 -14.18 2.65
CA GLN A 70 2.98 -14.68 3.94
C GLN A 70 4.00 -14.53 5.07
N ASP A 71 5.29 -14.66 4.74
CA ASP A 71 6.41 -14.59 5.68
C ASP A 71 7.25 -13.32 5.47
N THR A 72 6.59 -12.16 5.44
CA THR A 72 7.29 -10.87 5.29
C THR A 72 8.32 -10.68 6.39
N LYS A 73 9.61 -10.75 6.04
CA LYS A 73 10.74 -10.61 6.95
C LYS A 73 11.11 -9.13 7.17
N ALA A 74 11.92 -8.87 8.17
CA ALA A 74 12.44 -7.51 8.42
C ALA A 74 13.17 -6.92 7.20
N ASP A 75 13.86 -7.76 6.43
CA ASP A 75 14.55 -7.36 5.21
C ASP A 75 13.57 -6.94 4.09
N ASP A 76 12.39 -7.56 4.00
CA ASP A 76 11.35 -7.14 3.06
C ASP A 76 10.83 -5.74 3.38
N LEU A 77 10.67 -5.42 4.67
CA LEU A 77 10.27 -4.08 5.10
C LEU A 77 11.31 -3.01 4.76
N ARG A 78 12.61 -3.34 4.85
CA ARG A 78 13.69 -2.45 4.41
C ARG A 78 13.61 -2.20 2.91
N VAL A 79 13.53 -3.27 2.10
CA VAL A 79 13.39 -3.17 0.64
C VAL A 79 12.18 -2.32 0.27
N ILE A 80 11.02 -2.54 0.90
CA ILE A 80 9.81 -1.75 0.67
C ILE A 80 10.06 -0.27 0.97
N ASN A 81 10.68 0.06 2.10
CA ASN A 81 10.96 1.45 2.46
C ASN A 81 11.95 2.13 1.49
N ASP A 82 12.99 1.42 1.07
CA ASP A 82 13.98 1.93 0.11
C ASP A 82 13.34 2.16 -1.26
N LEU A 83 12.47 1.26 -1.71
CA LEU A 83 11.75 1.40 -2.98
C LEU A 83 10.74 2.55 -2.97
N VAL A 84 10.09 2.83 -1.84
CA VAL A 84 9.15 3.97 -1.71
C VAL A 84 9.85 5.29 -2.01
N LEU A 85 11.13 5.45 -1.65
CA LEU A 85 11.90 6.65 -1.99
C LEU A 85 12.08 6.81 -3.51
N HIS A 86 12.43 5.73 -4.22
CA HIS A 86 12.54 5.76 -5.68
C HIS A 86 11.20 6.03 -6.37
N ILE A 87 10.12 5.43 -5.86
CA ILE A 87 8.75 5.67 -6.34
C ILE A 87 8.36 7.14 -6.14
N TYR A 88 8.69 7.73 -4.99
CA TYR A 88 8.44 9.15 -4.71
C TYR A 88 9.12 10.06 -5.72
N GLU A 89 10.40 9.85 -6.01
CA GLU A 89 11.15 10.65 -6.96
C GLU A 89 10.61 10.51 -8.39
N LEU A 90 10.24 9.30 -8.80
CA LEU A 90 9.62 9.04 -10.10
C LEU A 90 8.20 9.64 -10.19
N ALA A 91 7.41 9.55 -9.12
CA ALA A 91 6.08 10.15 -9.06
C ALA A 91 6.13 11.68 -9.16
N ARG A 92 7.14 12.31 -8.58
CA ARG A 92 7.39 13.75 -8.74
C ARG A 92 7.80 14.13 -10.16
N ALA A 93 8.62 13.30 -10.80
CA ALA A 93 9.06 13.52 -12.18
C ALA A 93 7.93 13.29 -13.20
N TYR A 94 7.01 12.35 -12.92
CA TYR A 94 5.93 11.95 -13.82
C TYR A 94 4.55 11.93 -13.11
N PRO A 95 4.06 13.09 -12.61
CA PRO A 95 2.91 13.15 -11.69
C PRO A 95 1.62 12.62 -12.32
N LEU A 96 1.38 12.88 -13.61
CA LEU A 96 0.17 12.43 -14.29
C LEU A 96 0.12 10.89 -14.36
N ARG A 97 1.20 10.27 -14.80
CA ARG A 97 1.29 8.80 -14.90
C ARG A 97 1.25 8.12 -13.53
N ALA A 98 1.89 8.71 -12.53
CA ALA A 98 1.78 8.25 -11.16
C ALA A 98 0.32 8.29 -10.69
N ALA A 99 -0.37 9.42 -10.87
CA ALA A 99 -1.77 9.56 -10.47
C ALA A 99 -2.66 8.53 -11.17
N GLU A 100 -2.54 8.35 -12.50
CA GLU A 100 -3.30 7.35 -13.25
C GLU A 100 -3.12 5.93 -12.68
N HIS A 101 -1.88 5.53 -12.44
CA HIS A 101 -1.57 4.18 -11.92
C HIS A 101 -2.14 3.98 -10.50
N PHE A 102 -1.98 4.98 -9.62
CA PHE A 102 -2.46 4.88 -8.25
C PHE A 102 -3.99 4.93 -8.16
N VAL A 103 -4.65 5.78 -8.94
CA VAL A 103 -6.13 5.85 -9.01
C VAL A 103 -6.71 4.54 -9.51
N ALA A 104 -6.10 3.92 -10.52
CA ALA A 104 -6.54 2.60 -11.01
C ALA A 104 -6.49 1.53 -9.90
N LYS A 105 -5.45 1.53 -9.07
CA LYS A 105 -5.34 0.61 -7.92
C LYS A 105 -6.35 0.91 -6.82
N ILE A 106 -6.59 2.19 -6.50
CA ILE A 106 -7.62 2.60 -5.53
C ILE A 106 -9.01 2.13 -6.01
N SER A 107 -9.31 2.32 -7.29
CA SER A 107 -10.57 1.89 -7.89
C SER A 107 -10.75 0.36 -7.83
N LEU A 108 -9.68 -0.40 -8.07
CA LEU A 108 -9.71 -1.87 -7.93
C LEU A 108 -9.98 -2.29 -6.47
N MET A 109 -9.33 -1.64 -5.50
CA MET A 109 -9.56 -1.90 -4.08
C MET A 109 -11.00 -1.59 -3.68
N GLN A 110 -11.56 -0.46 -4.15
CA GLN A 110 -12.95 -0.10 -3.92
C GLN A 110 -13.91 -1.15 -4.50
N HIS A 111 -13.65 -1.59 -5.74
CA HIS A 111 -14.45 -2.65 -6.35
C HIS A 111 -14.39 -3.95 -5.55
N ASN A 112 -13.22 -4.35 -5.06
CA ASN A 112 -13.06 -5.53 -4.21
C ASN A 112 -13.82 -5.40 -2.89
N LEU A 113 -13.80 -4.23 -2.24
CA LEU A 113 -14.56 -3.95 -1.03
C LEU A 113 -16.07 -4.10 -1.30
N MET A 114 -16.58 -3.44 -2.35
CA MET A 114 -18.00 -3.50 -2.71
C MET A 114 -18.45 -4.93 -3.00
N ARG A 115 -17.63 -5.70 -3.71
CA ARG A 115 -17.90 -7.13 -3.97
C ARG A 115 -17.92 -7.95 -2.66
N GLY A 116 -16.98 -7.70 -1.75
CA GLY A 116 -16.95 -8.36 -0.44
C GLY A 116 -18.17 -7.99 0.43
N LEU A 117 -18.64 -6.74 0.37
CA LEU A 117 -19.82 -6.29 1.09
C LEU A 117 -21.12 -6.86 0.52
N ALA A 118 -21.19 -7.07 -0.82
CA ALA A 118 -22.35 -7.67 -1.49
C ALA A 118 -22.56 -9.14 -1.10
N LEU A 119 -21.49 -9.86 -0.70
CA LEU A 119 -21.59 -11.18 -0.11
C LEU A 119 -22.18 -11.08 1.31
N GLY A 120 -23.03 -12.02 1.69
CA GLY A 120 -23.71 -12.02 3.00
C GLY A 120 -22.73 -11.96 4.18
N ALA A 121 -23.18 -11.49 5.33
CA ALA A 121 -22.34 -11.36 6.52
C ALA A 121 -21.78 -12.71 7.01
N LEU A 122 -22.43 -13.81 6.70
CA LEU A 122 -22.03 -15.18 7.08
C LEU A 122 -21.19 -15.88 6.01
N ASP A 123 -21.02 -15.28 4.82
CA ASP A 123 -20.19 -15.87 3.76
C ASP A 123 -18.71 -15.82 4.17
N PRO A 124 -18.02 -16.97 4.25
CA PRO A 124 -16.61 -17.03 4.61
C PRO A 124 -15.68 -16.39 3.57
N ASN A 125 -16.14 -16.26 2.32
CA ASN A 125 -15.39 -15.66 1.23
C ASN A 125 -15.54 -14.12 1.18
N ALA A 126 -16.46 -13.56 1.96
CA ALA A 126 -16.71 -12.11 2.01
C ALA A 126 -15.54 -11.37 2.69
N ARG A 127 -14.56 -11.00 1.92
CA ARG A 127 -13.44 -10.18 2.39
C ARG A 127 -13.82 -8.71 2.33
N THR A 128 -13.86 -8.05 3.48
CA THR A 128 -14.20 -6.64 3.61
C THR A 128 -13.04 -5.78 4.12
N TRP A 129 -11.95 -6.37 4.60
CA TRP A 129 -10.74 -5.67 4.99
C TRP A 129 -9.66 -5.76 3.91
N PRO A 130 -8.82 -4.69 3.78
CA PRO A 130 -7.71 -4.71 2.84
C PRO A 130 -6.67 -5.75 3.24
N ARG A 131 -6.02 -6.32 2.23
CA ARG A 131 -4.87 -7.23 2.41
C ARG A 131 -3.64 -6.44 2.85
N LEU A 132 -2.60 -7.14 3.28
CA LEU A 132 -1.35 -6.53 3.71
C LEU A 132 -0.70 -5.69 2.60
N SER A 133 -0.71 -6.19 1.36
CA SER A 133 -0.27 -5.44 0.18
C SER A 133 -1.07 -4.16 -0.05
N GLU A 134 -2.40 -4.22 0.14
CA GLU A 134 -3.29 -3.06 -0.01
C GLU A 134 -3.09 -2.04 1.12
N LEU A 135 -2.81 -2.49 2.35
CA LEU A 135 -2.42 -1.61 3.46
C LEU A 135 -1.08 -0.91 3.20
N ALA A 136 -0.10 -1.66 2.66
CA ALA A 136 1.19 -1.09 2.25
C ALA A 136 1.01 -0.05 1.12
N PHE A 137 0.10 -0.31 0.18
CA PHE A 137 -0.25 0.63 -0.87
C PHE A 137 -0.87 1.92 -0.31
N LEU A 138 -1.85 1.82 0.60
CA LEU A 138 -2.45 2.99 1.24
C LEU A 138 -1.41 3.80 2.03
N ARG A 139 -0.50 3.11 2.74
CA ARG A 139 0.63 3.79 3.40
C ARG A 139 1.50 4.55 2.41
N MET A 140 1.81 3.93 1.27
CA MET A 140 2.58 4.58 0.21
C MET A 140 1.84 5.80 -0.35
N CYS A 141 0.52 5.72 -0.59
CA CYS A 141 -0.28 6.86 -1.01
C CYS A 141 -0.17 8.04 0.00
N VAL A 142 -0.30 7.77 1.30
CA VAL A 142 -0.18 8.79 2.35
C VAL A 142 1.20 9.44 2.37
N LEU A 143 2.26 8.67 2.10
CA LEU A 143 3.64 9.18 2.06
C LEU A 143 3.93 10.01 0.81
N LEU A 144 3.39 9.60 -0.34
CA LEU A 144 3.65 10.28 -1.63
C LEU A 144 2.83 11.56 -1.79
N TRP A 145 1.60 11.58 -1.26
CA TRP A 145 0.68 12.71 -1.40
C TRP A 145 0.18 13.21 -0.03
N PRO A 146 1.08 13.75 0.81
CA PRO A 146 0.69 14.44 2.03
C PRO A 146 0.07 15.77 1.65
N THR A 147 -1.24 15.83 1.46
CA THR A 147 -1.90 17.04 0.98
C THR A 147 -3.12 17.40 1.81
N SER A 148 -3.29 18.68 2.03
CA SER A 148 -4.50 19.28 2.57
C SER A 148 -5.50 19.71 1.49
N ASP A 149 -5.17 19.52 0.21
CA ASP A 149 -6.02 19.92 -0.90
C ASP A 149 -7.38 19.21 -0.86
N LYS A 150 -8.44 19.98 -1.09
CA LYS A 150 -9.80 19.43 -1.07
C LYS A 150 -10.07 18.49 -2.25
N TRP A 151 -9.39 18.71 -3.36
CA TRP A 151 -9.61 18.00 -4.62
C TRP A 151 -8.27 17.56 -5.21
N HIS A 152 -7.74 16.47 -4.70
CA HIS A 152 -6.51 15.87 -5.24
C HIS A 152 -6.82 14.55 -5.92
N ALA A 153 -6.29 14.34 -7.12
CA ALA A 153 -6.61 13.18 -7.96
C ALA A 153 -6.41 11.82 -7.24
N VAL A 154 -5.40 11.70 -6.40
CA VAL A 154 -5.07 10.47 -5.66
C VAL A 154 -5.54 10.53 -4.21
N ALA A 155 -5.23 11.63 -3.48
CA ALA A 155 -5.51 11.72 -2.05
C ALA A 155 -7.01 11.69 -1.74
N THR A 156 -7.85 12.36 -2.53
CA THR A 156 -9.30 12.37 -2.30
C THR A 156 -9.93 10.97 -2.39
N PRO A 157 -9.77 10.20 -3.47
CA PRO A 157 -10.33 8.84 -3.53
C PRO A 157 -9.67 7.89 -2.51
N MET A 158 -8.39 8.07 -2.18
CA MET A 158 -7.73 7.32 -1.11
C MET A 158 -8.41 7.54 0.25
N HIS A 159 -8.67 8.80 0.63
CA HIS A 159 -9.33 9.12 1.90
C HIS A 159 -10.75 8.56 1.96
N LEU A 160 -11.51 8.69 0.86
CA LEU A 160 -12.85 8.11 0.75
C LEU A 160 -12.82 6.59 0.91
N LEU A 161 -11.86 5.92 0.28
CA LEU A 161 -11.72 4.46 0.38
C LEU A 161 -11.38 4.03 1.81
N MET A 162 -10.44 4.72 2.49
CA MET A 162 -10.11 4.43 3.89
C MET A 162 -11.32 4.62 4.81
N ALA A 163 -12.10 5.70 4.62
CA ALA A 163 -13.34 5.94 5.37
C ALA A 163 -14.37 4.84 5.10
N GLN A 164 -14.54 4.39 3.85
CA GLN A 164 -15.45 3.28 3.49
C GLN A 164 -15.04 1.97 4.18
N TYR A 165 -13.76 1.63 4.23
CA TYR A 165 -13.29 0.46 4.98
C TYR A 165 -13.65 0.58 6.46
N LEU A 166 -13.36 1.72 7.10
CA LEU A 166 -13.62 1.92 8.53
C LEU A 166 -15.12 1.95 8.87
N ALA A 167 -15.96 2.43 7.95
CA ALA A 167 -17.41 2.48 8.14
C ALA A 167 -18.12 1.14 7.89
N HIS A 168 -17.64 0.34 6.93
CA HIS A 168 -18.44 -0.77 6.41
C HIS A 168 -17.77 -2.14 6.56
N ALA A 169 -16.45 -2.22 6.77
CA ALA A 169 -15.77 -3.49 6.89
C ALA A 169 -16.18 -4.24 8.18
N ARG A 170 -16.40 -5.54 8.05
CA ARG A 170 -16.90 -6.40 9.14
C ARG A 170 -15.73 -6.97 9.93
N ILE A 171 -15.70 -6.75 11.23
CA ILE A 171 -14.68 -7.30 12.13
C ILE A 171 -15.07 -8.74 12.51
N ARG A 172 -14.28 -9.72 12.08
CA ARG A 172 -14.50 -11.16 12.34
C ARG A 172 -13.32 -11.82 13.05
N SER A 173 -12.16 -11.13 13.07
CA SER A 173 -10.91 -11.70 13.60
C SER A 173 -10.04 -10.60 14.24
N LEU A 174 -9.05 -11.03 15.02
CA LEU A 174 -8.01 -10.14 15.54
C LEU A 174 -7.21 -9.48 14.41
N ARG A 175 -7.05 -10.18 13.28
CA ARG A 175 -6.40 -9.62 12.09
C ARG A 175 -7.19 -8.46 11.51
N ASP A 176 -8.52 -8.55 11.50
CA ASP A 176 -9.39 -7.47 11.03
C ASP A 176 -9.28 -6.26 11.97
N MET A 177 -9.25 -6.49 13.29
CA MET A 177 -9.02 -5.43 14.28
C MET A 177 -7.68 -4.74 14.05
N ALA A 178 -6.60 -5.51 13.82
CA ALA A 178 -5.28 -4.96 13.53
C ALA A 178 -5.27 -4.13 12.24
N SER A 179 -5.95 -4.60 11.18
CA SER A 179 -6.12 -3.84 9.94
C SER A 179 -6.89 -2.54 10.17
N GLY A 180 -7.96 -2.57 10.98
CA GLY A 180 -8.72 -1.39 11.36
C GLY A 180 -7.90 -0.37 12.14
N LEU A 181 -7.15 -0.81 13.15
CA LEU A 181 -6.26 0.06 13.93
C LEU A 181 -5.16 0.68 13.05
N TYR A 182 -4.60 -0.12 12.13
CA TYR A 182 -3.61 0.38 11.19
C TYR A 182 -4.20 1.44 10.24
N LEU A 183 -5.41 1.21 9.70
CA LEU A 183 -6.10 2.22 8.90
C LEU A 183 -6.39 3.50 9.69
N CYS A 184 -6.81 3.40 10.96
CA CYS A 184 -7.00 4.56 11.82
C CYS A 184 -5.69 5.36 11.98
N SER A 185 -4.54 4.67 12.13
CA SER A 185 -3.23 5.30 12.20
C SER A 185 -2.85 6.02 10.88
N LEU A 186 -3.15 5.41 9.73
CA LEU A 186 -2.92 6.02 8.42
C LEU A 186 -3.80 7.26 8.22
N VAL A 187 -5.08 7.18 8.57
CA VAL A 187 -6.01 8.33 8.51
C VAL A 187 -5.51 9.46 9.40
N SER A 188 -5.11 9.17 10.63
CA SER A 188 -4.55 10.16 11.56
C SER A 188 -3.28 10.82 10.99
N SER A 189 -2.38 10.02 10.41
CA SER A 189 -1.18 10.52 9.75
C SER A 189 -1.50 11.43 8.56
N ALA A 190 -2.44 11.00 7.71
CA ALA A 190 -2.85 11.74 6.51
C ALA A 190 -3.58 13.06 6.83
N GLN A 191 -4.29 13.12 7.98
CA GLN A 191 -5.04 14.32 8.41
C GLN A 191 -4.25 15.23 9.35
N ARG A 192 -3.00 14.90 9.65
CA ARG A 192 -2.16 15.64 10.61
C ARG A 192 -2.04 17.13 10.26
N GLU A 193 -1.80 17.42 8.99
CA GLU A 193 -1.64 18.80 8.50
C GLU A 193 -2.99 19.56 8.46
N SER A 194 -4.06 18.88 8.04
CA SER A 194 -5.39 19.48 7.88
C SER A 194 -6.14 19.63 9.20
N ARG A 195 -5.73 18.94 10.27
CA ARG A 195 -6.39 18.87 11.59
C ARG A 195 -7.87 18.49 11.51
N ARG A 196 -8.25 17.72 10.48
CA ARG A 196 -9.65 17.27 10.30
C ARG A 196 -9.89 16.00 11.08
N ILE A 197 -11.06 15.94 11.70
CA ILE A 197 -11.57 14.74 12.38
C ILE A 197 -12.25 13.88 11.31
N VAL A 198 -11.97 12.58 11.33
CA VAL A 198 -12.63 11.56 10.51
C VAL A 198 -13.51 10.72 11.42
N PRO A 199 -14.85 10.93 11.42
CA PRO A 199 -15.77 10.25 12.33
C PRO A 199 -15.71 8.73 12.22
N GLU A 200 -15.51 8.20 11.01
CA GLU A 200 -15.40 6.77 10.74
C GLU A 200 -14.22 6.13 11.50
N ALA A 201 -13.11 6.84 11.61
CA ALA A 201 -11.95 6.36 12.37
C ALA A 201 -12.23 6.34 13.88
N LEU A 202 -12.91 7.34 14.42
CA LEU A 202 -13.32 7.35 15.83
C LEU A 202 -14.29 6.22 16.13
N ASN A 203 -15.32 6.04 15.30
CA ASN A 203 -16.30 4.97 15.47
C ASN A 203 -15.63 3.59 15.38
N ALA A 204 -14.72 3.40 14.45
CA ALA A 204 -13.97 2.14 14.33
C ALA A 204 -13.12 1.86 15.59
N LEU A 205 -12.42 2.87 16.13
CA LEU A 205 -11.67 2.75 17.37
C LEU A 205 -12.56 2.37 18.56
N PHE A 206 -13.71 3.03 18.72
CA PHE A 206 -14.69 2.69 19.76
C PHE A 206 -15.19 1.26 19.65
N ASN A 207 -15.57 0.82 18.45
CA ASN A 207 -16.04 -0.53 18.20
C ASN A 207 -14.97 -1.58 18.51
N ILE A 208 -13.74 -1.36 18.06
CA ILE A 208 -12.62 -2.27 18.33
C ILE A 208 -12.33 -2.32 19.84
N ALA A 209 -12.30 -1.18 20.52
CA ALA A 209 -12.08 -1.13 21.97
C ALA A 209 -13.17 -1.89 22.74
N ALA A 210 -14.45 -1.68 22.39
CA ALA A 210 -15.57 -2.40 22.99
C ALA A 210 -15.47 -3.93 22.79
N MET A 211 -15.11 -4.37 21.59
CA MET A 211 -14.88 -5.79 21.29
C MET A 211 -13.73 -6.38 22.10
N LEU A 212 -12.61 -5.68 22.22
CA LEU A 212 -11.45 -6.15 23.01
C LEU A 212 -11.81 -6.26 24.50
N LEU A 213 -12.55 -5.30 25.04
CA LEU A 213 -13.04 -5.34 26.43
C LEU A 213 -13.97 -6.53 26.66
N SER A 214 -14.90 -6.81 25.76
CA SER A 214 -15.79 -7.96 25.85
C SER A 214 -15.04 -9.30 25.82
N LEU A 215 -14.01 -9.42 24.98
CA LEU A 215 -13.16 -10.62 24.92
C LEU A 215 -12.36 -10.81 26.24
N HIS A 216 -11.91 -9.73 26.85
CA HIS A 216 -11.20 -9.78 28.12
C HIS A 216 -12.11 -10.23 29.26
N HIS A 217 -13.32 -9.70 29.38
CA HIS A 217 -14.29 -10.09 30.42
C HIS A 217 -14.76 -11.55 30.26
N GLY A 218 -14.99 -12.01 29.03
CA GLY A 218 -15.35 -13.41 28.76
C GLY A 218 -14.28 -14.41 29.21
N LYS A 219 -12.99 -14.09 29.05
CA LYS A 219 -11.89 -14.93 29.54
C LYS A 219 -11.77 -14.95 31.08
N SER A 220 -12.09 -13.82 31.74
CA SER A 220 -12.05 -13.71 33.21
C SER A 220 -13.12 -14.57 33.89
N MET A 221 -14.25 -14.79 33.24
CA MET A 221 -15.35 -15.62 33.77
C MET A 221 -15.08 -17.12 33.64
N HIS A 222 -14.36 -17.58 32.61
CA HIS A 222 -14.02 -18.99 32.39
C HIS A 222 -12.78 -19.49 33.16
N GLY A 223 -11.98 -18.59 33.71
CA GLY A 223 -10.79 -18.93 34.51
C GLY A 223 -11.05 -19.05 36.03
N ARG A 224 -12.32 -19.00 36.46
CA ARG A 224 -12.73 -19.10 37.88
C ARG A 224 -13.59 -20.33 38.19
N SER A 225 -13.65 -21.33 37.29
CA SER A 225 -14.29 -22.63 37.53
C SER A 225 -13.29 -23.72 37.79
#